data_054a08c09d70ccb6867bc6ebc4758c67
#
_entry.id   054a08c09d70ccb6867bc6ebc4758c67
#
_cell.length_a   1.000
_cell.length_b   1.000
_cell.length_c   1.000
_cell.angle_alpha   90.00
_cell.angle_beta   90.00
_cell.angle_gamma   90.00
#
_symmetry.space_group_name_H-M   'P 1'
#
loop_
_entity.id
_entity.type
_entity.pdbx_description
1 polymer ?
#
loop_
_entity_poly.entity_id
_entity_poly.type
_entity_poly.pdbx_seq_one_letter_code
_entity_poly.pdbx_strand_id
1 'polypeptide(L)'
;GLNYVSHIKESNQVVPTIPMLFMKHPSAVIGPGEPILYPREGQNVHYEGELAAVIGRKTRRVDERHALEHVLGYTCANDVSEWVIQSAEMKMGCLFIGKSFDTFCPLGPAIATGLDPANLDLTTRLNGQVRQRINTSDLLFSVAKLVAYLSQAITLLPGDVIITGTPAGVGPVKPGDVIEVEISGIGVLRNPVVAEA
;
A
#
# COMPACT_ATOMS: atom_id res chain seq x y z
N GLY A 1 6.77 -2.85 -3.57
CA GLY A 1 7.64 -1.92 -2.84
C GLY A 1 8.51 -1.08 -3.76
N LEU A 2 9.12 -0.02 -3.22
CA LEU A 2 10.04 0.89 -3.93
C LEU A 2 9.46 1.45 -5.25
N ASN A 3 8.22 1.89 -5.22
CA ASN A 3 7.52 2.35 -6.42
C ASN A 3 7.29 3.88 -6.48
N TYR A 4 7.80 4.65 -5.53
CA TYR A 4 7.87 6.11 -5.61
C TYR A 4 9.31 6.59 -5.71
N VAL A 5 9.58 7.49 -6.66
CA VAL A 5 10.93 8.03 -6.88
C VAL A 5 11.46 8.75 -5.64
N SER A 6 10.57 9.45 -4.92
CA SER A 6 10.89 10.11 -3.65
C SER A 6 11.35 9.12 -2.57
N HIS A 7 10.65 7.98 -2.41
CA HIS A 7 11.01 6.95 -1.44
C HIS A 7 12.30 6.21 -1.79
N ILE A 8 12.53 5.92 -3.07
CA ILE A 8 13.78 5.31 -3.56
C ILE A 8 14.98 6.20 -3.20
N LYS A 9 14.84 7.52 -3.39
CA LYS A 9 15.89 8.49 -3.04
C LYS A 9 16.14 8.56 -1.53
N GLU A 10 15.07 8.63 -0.72
CA GLU A 10 15.15 8.68 0.75
C GLU A 10 15.85 7.44 1.32
N SER A 11 15.49 6.26 0.83
CA SER A 11 16.03 4.97 1.28
C SER A 11 17.41 4.63 0.68
N ASN A 12 17.93 5.48 -0.21
CA ASN A 12 19.20 5.27 -0.93
C ASN A 12 19.29 3.90 -1.62
N GLN A 13 18.16 3.43 -2.15
CA GLN A 13 18.05 2.14 -2.84
C GLN A 13 18.35 2.28 -4.34
N VAL A 14 18.73 1.17 -4.96
CA VAL A 14 18.86 1.09 -6.41
C VAL A 14 17.49 1.19 -7.05
N VAL A 15 17.37 2.01 -8.11
CA VAL A 15 16.10 2.16 -8.84
C VAL A 15 15.72 0.80 -9.46
N PRO A 16 14.56 0.23 -9.12
CA PRO A 16 14.12 -1.04 -9.68
C PRO A 16 13.87 -0.95 -11.19
N THR A 17 14.29 -1.96 -11.93
CA THR A 17 14.03 -2.08 -13.37
C THR A 17 12.75 -2.88 -13.67
N ILE A 18 12.24 -3.60 -12.67
CA ILE A 18 10.98 -4.35 -12.68
C ILE A 18 10.24 -4.07 -11.37
N PRO A 19 8.91 -4.19 -11.31
CA PRO A 19 8.16 -4.06 -10.06
C PRO A 19 8.65 -5.05 -9.00
N MET A 20 9.00 -4.52 -7.82
CA MET A 20 9.27 -5.34 -6.64
C MET A 20 7.95 -5.72 -5.96
N LEU A 21 7.67 -7.01 -5.92
CA LEU A 21 6.37 -7.52 -5.48
C LEU A 21 6.49 -8.39 -4.22
N PHE A 22 5.50 -8.28 -3.36
CA PHE A 22 5.25 -9.17 -2.23
C PHE A 22 3.73 -9.28 -2.04
N MET A 23 3.30 -10.21 -1.20
CA MET A 23 1.88 -10.39 -0.87
C MET A 23 1.62 -9.99 0.58
N LYS A 24 0.42 -9.50 0.84
CA LYS A 24 -0.14 -9.39 2.18
C LYS A 24 -1.12 -10.54 2.40
N HIS A 25 -1.07 -11.16 3.57
CA HIS A 25 -2.00 -12.23 3.91
C HIS A 25 -3.45 -11.69 4.00
N PRO A 26 -4.48 -12.44 3.59
CA PRO A 26 -5.87 -11.98 3.68
C PRO A 26 -6.30 -11.55 5.08
N SER A 27 -5.81 -12.18 6.15
CA SER A 27 -6.12 -11.79 7.54
C SER A 27 -5.54 -10.44 7.95
N ALA A 28 -4.60 -9.89 7.17
CA ALA A 28 -4.08 -8.55 7.40
C ALA A 28 -5.10 -7.45 7.04
N VAL A 29 -6.13 -7.76 6.24
CA VAL A 29 -7.09 -6.76 5.74
C VAL A 29 -8.08 -6.37 6.83
N ILE A 30 -8.19 -5.06 7.07
CA ILE A 30 -9.20 -4.43 7.94
C ILE A 30 -9.82 -3.21 7.26
N GLY A 31 -11.00 -2.82 7.74
CA GLY A 31 -11.73 -1.65 7.25
C GLY A 31 -11.43 -0.35 8.01
N PRO A 32 -12.15 0.73 7.62
CA PRO A 32 -12.04 2.02 8.30
C PRO A 32 -12.49 1.93 9.77
N GLY A 33 -11.73 2.56 10.66
CA GLY A 33 -12.03 2.60 12.09
C GLY A 33 -11.63 1.36 12.89
N GLU A 34 -11.36 0.24 12.23
CA GLU A 34 -10.86 -0.96 12.89
C GLU A 34 -9.42 -0.74 13.38
N PRO A 35 -9.05 -1.32 14.53
CA PRO A 35 -7.72 -1.09 15.11
C PRO A 35 -6.63 -1.86 14.37
N ILE A 36 -5.49 -1.19 14.14
CA ILE A 36 -4.23 -1.84 13.81
C ILE A 36 -3.66 -2.40 15.11
N LEU A 37 -3.47 -3.72 15.17
CA LEU A 37 -2.90 -4.40 16.34
C LEU A 37 -1.37 -4.27 16.31
N TYR A 38 -0.82 -3.59 17.31
CA TYR A 38 0.63 -3.59 17.51
C TYR A 38 1.03 -4.93 18.12
N PRO A 39 1.73 -5.82 17.37
CA PRO A 39 1.94 -7.19 17.81
C PRO A 39 2.84 -7.25 19.04
N ARG A 40 2.68 -8.31 19.87
CA ARG A 40 3.52 -8.53 21.07
C ARG A 40 5.00 -8.65 20.73
N GLU A 41 5.31 -9.25 19.60
CA GLU A 41 6.66 -9.40 19.06
C GLU A 41 7.13 -8.15 18.31
N GLY A 42 6.25 -7.16 18.11
CA GLY A 42 6.53 -5.95 17.37
C GLY A 42 7.55 -5.07 18.08
N GLN A 43 8.61 -4.71 17.36
CA GLN A 43 9.67 -3.84 17.87
C GLN A 43 9.66 -2.49 17.18
N ASN A 44 9.29 -2.45 15.90
CA ASN A 44 9.33 -1.23 15.11
C ASN A 44 8.30 -1.27 13.97
N VAL A 45 7.04 -1.01 14.31
CA VAL A 45 5.91 -1.01 13.35
C VAL A 45 5.81 0.35 12.69
N HIS A 46 5.72 0.38 11.36
CA HIS A 46 5.66 1.59 10.53
C HIS A 46 4.36 1.65 9.73
N TYR A 47 3.90 2.89 9.45
CA TYR A 47 2.85 3.18 8.47
C TYR A 47 3.46 3.38 7.09
N GLU A 48 2.70 3.02 6.05
CA GLU A 48 3.01 3.26 4.64
C GLU A 48 1.72 3.58 3.90
N GLY A 49 1.38 4.87 3.74
CA GLY A 49 0.17 5.29 3.01
C GLY A 49 0.33 5.05 1.52
N GLU A 50 -0.68 4.42 0.89
CA GLU A 50 -0.63 3.98 -0.50
C GLU A 50 -1.95 4.20 -1.23
N LEU A 51 -1.88 4.37 -2.56
CA LEU A 51 -3.01 4.14 -3.45
C LEU A 51 -3.19 2.64 -3.66
N ALA A 52 -4.43 2.16 -3.61
CA ALA A 52 -4.79 0.80 -3.94
C ALA A 52 -5.70 0.75 -5.17
N ALA A 53 -5.39 -0.10 -6.14
CA ALA A 53 -6.24 -0.39 -7.29
C ALA A 53 -7.00 -1.70 -7.05
N VAL A 54 -8.32 -1.68 -7.22
CA VAL A 54 -9.21 -2.85 -7.05
C VAL A 54 -9.55 -3.41 -8.42
N ILE A 55 -9.29 -4.70 -8.63
CA ILE A 55 -9.61 -5.37 -9.90
C ILE A 55 -11.12 -5.59 -10.01
N GLY A 56 -11.68 -5.25 -11.15
CA GLY A 56 -13.13 -5.32 -11.42
C GLY A 56 -13.55 -6.48 -12.31
N ARG A 57 -12.62 -7.05 -13.07
CA ARG A 57 -12.89 -8.20 -13.94
C ARG A 57 -11.69 -9.13 -14.03
N LYS A 58 -11.96 -10.42 -14.31
CA LYS A 58 -10.88 -11.41 -14.51
C LYS A 58 -9.87 -10.91 -15.53
N THR A 59 -8.60 -10.83 -15.14
CA THR A 59 -7.52 -10.22 -15.92
C THR A 59 -6.37 -11.21 -16.10
N ARG A 60 -6.01 -11.47 -17.35
CA ARG A 60 -4.90 -12.34 -17.71
C ARG A 60 -4.27 -11.89 -19.01
N ARG A 61 -2.96 -11.63 -19.01
CA ARG A 61 -2.16 -11.21 -20.17
C ARG A 61 -2.71 -9.96 -20.86
N VAL A 62 -3.08 -8.94 -20.07
CA VAL A 62 -3.55 -7.67 -20.60
C VAL A 62 -2.37 -6.76 -20.99
N ASP A 63 -2.52 -6.01 -22.05
CA ASP A 63 -1.62 -4.91 -22.42
C ASP A 63 -1.73 -3.74 -21.46
N GLU A 64 -0.66 -2.97 -21.28
CA GLU A 64 -0.67 -1.76 -20.47
C GLU A 64 -1.72 -0.75 -20.94
N ARG A 65 -1.95 -0.63 -22.25
CA ARG A 65 -2.95 0.28 -22.85
C ARG A 65 -4.40 -0.01 -22.42
N HIS A 66 -4.72 -1.27 -22.12
CA HIS A 66 -6.06 -1.74 -21.73
C HIS A 66 -6.15 -2.10 -20.26
N ALA A 67 -5.06 -2.01 -19.52
CA ALA A 67 -4.97 -2.49 -18.13
C ALA A 67 -5.97 -1.80 -17.19
N LEU A 68 -6.17 -0.48 -17.34
CA LEU A 68 -7.10 0.27 -16.50
C LEU A 68 -8.57 -0.07 -16.75
N GLU A 69 -8.93 -0.63 -17.91
CA GLU A 69 -10.28 -1.13 -18.18
C GLU A 69 -10.67 -2.31 -17.29
N HIS A 70 -9.68 -2.95 -16.65
CA HIS A 70 -9.85 -4.08 -15.74
C HIS A 70 -9.92 -3.66 -14.26
N VAL A 71 -9.66 -2.39 -13.96
CA VAL A 71 -9.74 -1.81 -12.63
C VAL A 71 -11.17 -1.35 -12.36
N LEU A 72 -11.76 -1.77 -11.25
CA LEU A 72 -13.07 -1.30 -10.78
C LEU A 72 -12.99 0.14 -10.29
N GLY A 73 -11.93 0.44 -9.55
CA GLY A 73 -11.72 1.74 -8.91
C GLY A 73 -10.54 1.71 -7.95
N TYR A 74 -10.45 2.73 -7.14
CA TYR A 74 -9.31 3.00 -6.27
C TYR A 74 -9.76 3.23 -4.84
N THR A 75 -8.89 2.90 -3.88
CA THR A 75 -9.11 3.11 -2.46
C THR A 75 -7.81 3.51 -1.78
N CYS A 76 -7.88 4.06 -0.56
CA CYS A 76 -6.69 4.25 0.26
C CYS A 76 -6.27 2.93 0.87
N ALA A 77 -4.97 2.76 1.07
CA ALA A 77 -4.38 1.64 1.78
C ALA A 77 -3.31 2.12 2.77
N ASN A 78 -3.05 1.30 3.77
CA ASN A 78 -1.88 1.46 4.64
C ASN A 78 -1.13 0.12 4.68
N ASP A 79 0.04 0.04 4.04
CA ASP A 79 0.90 -1.15 4.05
C ASP A 79 1.72 -1.21 5.34
N VAL A 80 1.02 -1.45 6.47
CA VAL A 80 1.67 -1.52 7.78
C VAL A 80 2.74 -2.60 7.80
N SER A 81 3.88 -2.29 8.42
CA SER A 81 5.09 -3.12 8.33
C SER A 81 5.77 -3.24 9.68
N GLU A 82 6.17 -4.43 10.07
CA GLU A 82 7.13 -4.63 11.16
C GLU A 82 8.55 -4.65 10.58
N TRP A 83 9.27 -3.56 10.78
CA TRP A 83 10.53 -3.27 10.09
C TRP A 83 11.70 -4.15 10.49
N VAL A 84 11.74 -4.64 11.72
CA VAL A 84 12.84 -5.51 12.19
C VAL A 84 12.73 -6.88 11.50
N ILE A 85 11.52 -7.46 11.48
CA ILE A 85 11.25 -8.73 10.78
C ILE A 85 11.42 -8.55 9.28
N GLN A 86 10.82 -7.50 8.70
CA GLN A 86 10.98 -7.17 7.28
C GLN A 86 12.45 -7.10 6.87
N SER A 87 13.29 -6.41 7.67
CA SER A 87 14.71 -6.27 7.37
C SER A 87 15.46 -7.59 7.44
N ALA A 88 15.08 -8.48 8.36
CA ALA A 88 15.65 -9.82 8.44
C ALA A 88 15.23 -10.68 7.24
N GLU A 89 13.95 -10.65 6.87
CA GLU A 89 13.43 -11.36 5.70
C GLU A 89 14.10 -10.90 4.40
N MET A 90 14.25 -9.59 4.19
CA MET A 90 14.89 -9.04 3.00
C MET A 90 16.34 -9.53 2.84
N LYS A 91 17.11 -9.67 3.92
CA LYS A 91 18.46 -10.25 3.89
C LYS A 91 18.46 -11.71 3.46
N MET A 92 17.36 -12.43 3.69
CA MET A 92 17.17 -13.81 3.27
C MET A 92 16.52 -13.95 1.88
N GLY A 93 16.26 -12.81 1.19
CA GLY A 93 15.66 -12.79 -0.15
C GLY A 93 14.14 -13.04 -0.16
N CYS A 94 13.46 -12.85 0.96
CA CYS A 94 12.00 -12.95 1.04
C CYS A 94 11.40 -11.69 1.68
N LEU A 95 10.08 -11.55 1.60
CA LEU A 95 9.32 -10.50 2.25
C LEU A 95 7.87 -10.97 2.40
N PHE A 96 7.48 -11.33 3.65
CA PHE A 96 6.15 -11.84 3.91
C PHE A 96 5.64 -11.53 5.31
N ILE A 97 6.24 -12.07 6.38
CA ILE A 97 5.72 -11.95 7.75
C ILE A 97 5.76 -10.50 8.21
N GLY A 98 6.85 -9.78 7.99
CA GLY A 98 6.97 -8.36 8.36
C GLY A 98 5.90 -7.46 7.72
N LYS A 99 5.22 -7.93 6.67
CA LYS A 99 4.14 -7.25 5.95
C LYS A 99 2.75 -7.85 6.20
N SER A 100 2.63 -8.98 6.89
CA SER A 100 1.39 -9.79 6.90
C SER A 100 0.85 -10.12 8.29
N PHE A 101 1.28 -9.42 9.35
CA PHE A 101 0.59 -9.53 10.64
C PHE A 101 -0.90 -9.21 10.47
N ASP A 102 -1.74 -9.83 11.27
CA ASP A 102 -3.17 -9.50 11.30
C ASP A 102 -3.36 -7.98 11.45
N THR A 103 -4.32 -7.42 10.72
CA THR A 103 -4.65 -5.99 10.68
C THR A 103 -3.63 -5.07 9.97
N PHE A 104 -2.57 -5.59 9.38
CA PHE A 104 -1.52 -4.79 8.75
C PHE A 104 -1.84 -4.30 7.32
N CYS A 105 -3.09 -4.43 6.87
CA CYS A 105 -3.55 -3.92 5.58
C CYS A 105 -4.91 -3.19 5.68
N PRO A 106 -4.98 -2.04 6.38
CA PRO A 106 -6.16 -1.19 6.32
C PRO A 106 -6.49 -0.78 4.88
N LEU A 107 -7.75 -0.92 4.46
CA LEU A 107 -8.28 -0.52 3.17
C LEU A 107 -9.57 0.30 3.34
N GLY A 108 -9.78 1.31 2.52
CA GLY A 108 -11.00 2.13 2.55
C GLY A 108 -10.73 3.62 2.26
N PRO A 109 -11.66 4.54 2.57
CA PRO A 109 -12.97 4.29 3.19
C PRO A 109 -14.01 3.74 2.21
N ALA A 110 -13.79 3.91 0.91
CA ALA A 110 -14.66 3.45 -0.17
C ALA A 110 -13.84 3.17 -1.42
N ILE A 111 -14.43 2.45 -2.38
CA ILE A 111 -13.86 2.31 -3.72
C ILE A 111 -14.44 3.43 -4.60
N ALA A 112 -13.59 4.37 -5.01
CA ALA A 112 -13.96 5.45 -5.91
C ALA A 112 -13.67 5.06 -7.37
N THR A 113 -14.62 5.35 -8.26
CA THR A 113 -14.51 5.08 -9.70
C THR A 113 -14.33 6.36 -10.49
N GLY A 114 -13.86 6.26 -11.74
CA GLY A 114 -13.74 7.41 -12.64
C GLY A 114 -12.60 8.37 -12.31
N LEU A 115 -11.64 7.94 -11.48
CA LEU A 115 -10.45 8.74 -11.16
C LEU A 115 -9.31 8.44 -12.14
N ASP A 116 -8.45 9.43 -12.35
CA ASP A 116 -7.16 9.23 -13.03
C ASP A 116 -6.08 8.84 -11.99
N PRO A 117 -5.64 7.58 -11.97
CA PRO A 117 -4.66 7.12 -10.98
C PRO A 117 -3.27 7.74 -11.14
N ALA A 118 -3.01 8.44 -12.24
CA ALA A 118 -1.74 9.12 -12.49
C ALA A 118 -1.69 10.54 -11.88
N ASN A 119 -2.81 11.05 -11.36
CA ASN A 119 -2.89 12.42 -10.84
C ASN A 119 -3.78 12.53 -9.60
N LEU A 120 -3.42 11.82 -8.54
CA LEU A 120 -4.10 11.88 -7.24
C LEU A 120 -3.13 12.36 -6.15
N ASP A 121 -3.58 13.29 -5.31
CA ASP A 121 -2.81 13.72 -4.15
C ASP A 121 -3.01 12.73 -3.01
N LEU A 122 -1.91 12.23 -2.45
CA LEU A 122 -1.86 11.35 -1.29
C LEU A 122 -1.24 12.10 -0.11
N THR A 123 -1.90 12.04 1.04
CA THR A 123 -1.39 12.59 2.30
C THR A 123 -1.57 11.56 3.41
N THR A 124 -0.49 11.23 4.12
CA THR A 124 -0.55 10.43 5.35
C THR A 124 -0.30 11.31 6.56
N ARG A 125 -1.16 11.16 7.59
CA ARG A 125 -1.01 11.86 8.88
C ARG A 125 -0.87 10.86 10.01
N LEU A 126 -0.01 11.20 10.95
CA LEU A 126 0.11 10.52 12.24
C LEU A 126 -0.30 11.53 13.33
N ASN A 127 -1.38 11.23 14.06
CA ASN A 127 -1.95 12.10 15.10
C ASN A 127 -2.24 13.52 14.56
N GLY A 128 -2.80 13.61 13.36
CA GLY A 128 -3.12 14.86 12.66
C GLY A 128 -1.92 15.59 12.02
N GLN A 129 -0.69 15.14 12.27
CA GLN A 129 0.51 15.73 11.67
C GLN A 129 0.84 15.08 10.34
N VAL A 130 1.00 15.85 9.27
CA VAL A 130 1.40 15.36 7.94
C VAL A 130 2.80 14.76 8.00
N ARG A 131 2.91 13.53 7.55
CA ARG A 131 4.16 12.75 7.46
C ARG A 131 4.55 12.46 6.02
N GLN A 132 3.58 12.11 5.18
CA GLN A 132 3.79 11.87 3.76
C GLN A 132 2.87 12.81 2.98
N ARG A 133 3.36 13.38 1.88
CA ARG A 133 2.57 14.16 0.92
C ARG A 133 3.20 14.05 -0.46
N ILE A 134 2.44 13.55 -1.41
CA ILE A 134 2.90 13.31 -2.78
C ILE A 134 1.71 13.33 -3.74
N ASN A 135 2.00 13.46 -5.03
CA ASN A 135 1.06 13.15 -6.10
C ASN A 135 1.45 11.81 -6.74
N THR A 136 0.48 11.01 -7.16
CA THR A 136 0.72 9.69 -7.77
C THR A 136 1.48 9.75 -9.10
N SER A 137 1.65 10.94 -9.68
CA SER A 137 2.55 11.16 -10.83
C SER A 137 4.03 10.87 -10.52
N ASP A 138 4.41 10.74 -9.23
CA ASP A 138 5.78 10.32 -8.80
C ASP A 138 5.98 8.78 -8.81
N LEU A 139 4.93 8.00 -9.15
CA LEU A 139 5.05 6.54 -9.30
C LEU A 139 6.06 6.17 -10.38
N LEU A 140 7.01 5.29 -10.04
CA LEU A 140 7.99 4.73 -11.00
C LEU A 140 7.30 3.82 -12.02
N PHE A 141 6.42 2.95 -11.54
CA PHE A 141 5.57 2.09 -12.36
C PHE A 141 4.11 2.50 -12.14
N SER A 142 3.45 2.93 -13.20
CA SER A 142 2.04 3.32 -13.16
C SER A 142 1.12 2.16 -12.76
N VAL A 143 -0.09 2.45 -12.32
CA VAL A 143 -1.11 1.42 -12.05
C VAL A 143 -1.32 0.53 -13.28
N ALA A 144 -1.40 1.11 -14.48
CA ALA A 144 -1.55 0.36 -15.73
C ALA A 144 -0.39 -0.62 -15.93
N LYS A 145 0.85 -0.18 -15.68
CA LYS A 145 2.04 -1.01 -15.77
C LYS A 145 2.03 -2.16 -14.76
N LEU A 146 1.62 -1.89 -13.51
CA LEU A 146 1.53 -2.92 -12.47
C LEU A 146 0.50 -3.99 -12.83
N VAL A 147 -0.71 -3.61 -13.24
CA VAL A 147 -1.77 -4.54 -13.67
C VAL A 147 -1.31 -5.36 -14.88
N ALA A 148 -0.74 -4.71 -15.89
CA ALA A 148 -0.22 -5.41 -17.06
C ALA A 148 0.86 -6.42 -16.67
N TYR A 149 1.86 -5.99 -15.89
CA TYR A 149 2.98 -6.82 -15.45
C TYR A 149 2.53 -8.06 -14.67
N LEU A 150 1.69 -7.87 -13.64
CA LEU A 150 1.15 -8.96 -12.82
C LEU A 150 0.35 -9.95 -13.67
N SER A 151 -0.49 -9.44 -14.57
CA SER A 151 -1.37 -10.27 -15.40
C SER A 151 -0.62 -11.17 -16.40
N GLN A 152 0.65 -10.89 -16.69
CA GLN A 152 1.45 -11.79 -17.53
C GLN A 152 1.71 -13.14 -16.83
N ALA A 153 1.92 -13.11 -15.53
CA ALA A 153 2.29 -14.30 -14.75
C ALA A 153 1.11 -14.94 -14.02
N ILE A 154 0.21 -14.11 -13.43
CA ILE A 154 -0.91 -14.57 -12.60
C ILE A 154 -2.25 -14.10 -13.17
N THR A 155 -3.33 -14.82 -12.86
CA THR A 155 -4.69 -14.37 -13.16
C THR A 155 -5.17 -13.53 -11.99
N LEU A 156 -5.48 -12.26 -12.25
CA LEU A 156 -6.14 -11.39 -11.29
C LEU A 156 -7.66 -11.59 -11.37
N LEU A 157 -8.32 -11.62 -10.22
CA LEU A 157 -9.76 -11.84 -10.10
C LEU A 157 -10.47 -10.57 -9.60
N PRO A 158 -11.77 -10.41 -9.86
CA PRO A 158 -12.55 -9.34 -9.25
C PRO A 158 -12.42 -9.35 -7.73
N GLY A 159 -12.10 -8.18 -7.15
CA GLY A 159 -11.81 -8.03 -5.73
C GLY A 159 -10.35 -8.15 -5.33
N ASP A 160 -9.46 -8.61 -6.21
CA ASP A 160 -8.02 -8.52 -5.94
C ASP A 160 -7.60 -7.05 -5.82
N VAL A 161 -6.71 -6.76 -4.88
CA VAL A 161 -6.22 -5.42 -4.58
C VAL A 161 -4.72 -5.34 -4.86
N ILE A 162 -4.33 -4.32 -5.61
CA ILE A 162 -2.92 -3.99 -5.86
C ILE A 162 -2.61 -2.68 -5.13
N ILE A 163 -1.85 -2.76 -4.03
CA ILE A 163 -1.28 -1.59 -3.36
C ILE A 163 -0.02 -1.18 -4.11
N THR A 164 0.13 0.13 -4.34
CA THR A 164 1.02 0.64 -5.40
C THR A 164 2.39 1.11 -4.92
N GLY A 165 2.66 1.01 -3.64
CA GLY A 165 3.87 1.52 -3.01
C GLY A 165 3.63 2.84 -2.26
N THR A 166 4.52 3.15 -1.32
CA THR A 166 4.46 4.32 -0.46
C THR A 166 5.51 5.37 -0.85
N PRO A 167 5.21 6.68 -0.68
CA PRO A 167 6.20 7.75 -0.86
C PRO A 167 7.14 7.88 0.35
N ALA A 168 8.09 8.81 0.26
CA ALA A 168 8.95 9.23 1.37
C ALA A 168 8.15 9.68 2.61
N GLY A 169 8.74 9.58 3.80
CA GLY A 169 8.14 9.98 5.07
C GLY A 169 7.53 8.83 5.87
N VAL A 170 7.89 7.59 5.56
CA VAL A 170 7.57 6.39 6.36
C VAL A 170 8.14 6.55 7.78
N GLY A 171 7.42 6.09 8.79
CA GLY A 171 7.88 6.25 10.16
C GLY A 171 7.15 5.35 11.17
N PRO A 172 7.71 5.24 12.39
CA PRO A 172 7.18 4.35 13.41
C PRO A 172 5.86 4.84 14.01
N VAL A 173 5.09 3.87 14.50
CA VAL A 173 3.87 4.07 15.29
C VAL A 173 3.98 3.35 16.62
N LYS A 174 3.09 3.69 17.55
CA LYS A 174 2.95 3.04 18.86
C LYS A 174 1.47 2.93 19.24
N PRO A 175 1.12 2.05 20.17
CA PRO A 175 -0.23 2.01 20.72
C PRO A 175 -0.69 3.39 21.22
N GLY A 176 -1.92 3.77 20.89
CA GLY A 176 -2.51 5.08 21.14
C GLY A 176 -2.40 6.07 19.98
N ASP A 177 -1.60 5.77 18.97
CA ASP A 177 -1.51 6.60 17.76
C ASP A 177 -2.74 6.40 16.85
N VAL A 178 -2.98 7.40 15.99
CA VAL A 178 -4.00 7.35 14.94
C VAL A 178 -3.34 7.69 13.61
N ILE A 179 -3.56 6.81 12.62
CA ILE A 179 -3.06 7.00 11.27
C ILE A 179 -4.23 7.36 10.36
N GLU A 180 -3.99 8.33 9.47
CA GLU A 180 -4.94 8.73 8.44
C GLU A 180 -4.23 8.72 7.10
N VAL A 181 -4.82 8.04 6.11
CA VAL A 181 -4.39 8.09 4.71
C VAL A 181 -5.51 8.75 3.91
N GLU A 182 -5.23 9.91 3.34
CA GLU A 182 -6.15 10.67 2.51
C GLU A 182 -5.69 10.66 1.07
N ILE A 183 -6.62 10.37 0.14
CA ILE A 183 -6.38 10.48 -1.29
C ILE A 183 -7.49 11.31 -1.91
N SER A 184 -7.10 12.27 -2.76
CA SER A 184 -8.05 13.15 -3.47
C SER A 184 -9.07 12.34 -4.27
N GLY A 185 -10.37 12.69 -4.13
CA GLY A 185 -11.47 11.99 -4.78
C GLY A 185 -11.88 10.65 -4.14
N ILE A 186 -11.17 10.16 -3.11
CA ILE A 186 -11.51 8.92 -2.40
C ILE A 186 -11.99 9.20 -0.98
N GLY A 187 -11.27 10.03 -0.22
CA GLY A 187 -11.57 10.35 1.16
C GLY A 187 -10.45 9.97 2.11
N VAL A 188 -10.78 9.74 3.39
CA VAL A 188 -9.82 9.50 4.47
C VAL A 188 -10.06 8.11 5.07
N LEU A 189 -9.06 7.26 4.98
CA LEU A 189 -8.96 6.00 5.73
C LEU A 189 -8.31 6.30 7.07
N ARG A 190 -9.01 6.02 8.18
CA ARG A 190 -8.55 6.34 9.53
C ARG A 190 -8.59 5.10 10.41
N ASN A 191 -7.45 4.77 11.04
CA ASN A 191 -7.34 3.59 11.92
C ASN A 191 -6.52 3.94 13.17
N PRO A 192 -7.01 3.59 14.38
CA PRO A 192 -6.23 3.67 15.61
C PRO A 192 -5.24 2.51 15.70
N VAL A 193 -4.14 2.73 16.41
CA VAL A 193 -3.17 1.68 16.77
C VAL A 193 -3.42 1.27 18.22
N VAL A 194 -3.58 -0.02 18.48
CA VAL A 194 -3.75 -0.57 19.84
C VAL A 194 -2.75 -1.68 20.09
N ALA A 195 -2.38 -1.88 21.35
CA ALA A 195 -1.55 -3.02 21.73
C ALA A 195 -2.35 -4.32 21.54
N GLU A 196 -1.72 -5.34 21.02
CA GLU A 196 -2.28 -6.69 21.02
C GLU A 196 -2.38 -7.19 22.47
N ALA A 197 -3.55 -7.78 22.83
CA ALA A 197 -3.86 -8.22 24.20
C ALA A 197 -3.06 -9.46 24.64
#